data_1f7356dd5755eb2fd9f527ccf3d5c39a
#
_entry.id   1f7356dd5755eb2fd9f527ccf3d5c39a
#
_cell.length_a   1.000
_cell.length_b   1.000
_cell.length_c   1.000
_cell.angle_alpha   90.00
_cell.angle_beta   90.00
_cell.angle_gamma   90.00
#
_symmetry.space_group_name_H-M   'P 1'
#
loop_
_entity.id
_entity.type
_entity.pdbx_description
1 polymer ?
#
loop_
_entity_poly.entity_id
_entity_poly.type
_entity_poly.pdbx_seq_one_letter_code
_entity_poly.pdbx_strand_id
1 'polypeptide(L)'
;MRIIGIDEVGLGCLAGPVISAAVYIGDELKDIKLVDSKKMSPLIREKVFNKIKRHCFASVGMATPEEIDNLNILGASHLSMRRAIKNLPITPDKVLIDGKYVPDGILNAEAIIKGDNLVREISAASIFAKVFRDRLMIAYASHFPQYFFQKNKGYPTQQHKDVIKQIGKTRIHRKSFKI
;
A
#
# COMPACT_ATOMS: atom_id res chain seq x y z
N MET A 1 -4.14 12.50 -21.93
CA MET A 1 -3.48 11.22 -21.58
C MET A 1 -3.69 10.97 -20.09
N ARG A 2 -4.28 9.84 -19.72
CA ARG A 2 -4.55 9.45 -18.32
C ARG A 2 -3.36 8.65 -17.78
N ILE A 3 -2.49 9.33 -17.07
CA ILE A 3 -1.33 8.70 -16.41
C ILE A 3 -1.72 8.37 -14.98
N ILE A 4 -1.55 7.12 -14.56
CA ILE A 4 -1.76 6.69 -13.18
C ILE A 4 -0.43 6.35 -12.52
N GLY A 5 -0.36 6.58 -11.20
CA GLY A 5 0.71 6.09 -10.35
C GLY A 5 0.27 4.88 -9.56
N ILE A 6 1.21 3.96 -9.30
CA ILE A 6 1.03 2.79 -8.45
C ILE A 6 2.17 2.70 -7.46
N ASP A 7 1.81 2.42 -6.22
CA ASP A 7 2.76 2.09 -5.14
C ASP A 7 2.13 1.07 -4.18
N GLU A 8 2.98 0.34 -3.46
CA GLU A 8 2.56 -0.63 -2.47
C GLU A 8 3.03 -0.28 -1.06
N VAL A 9 2.37 -0.89 -0.08
CA VAL A 9 2.71 -0.79 1.35
C VAL A 9 2.56 -2.13 2.05
N GLY A 10 3.42 -2.36 3.04
CA GLY A 10 3.33 -3.52 3.90
C GLY A 10 4.19 -4.69 3.48
N LEU A 11 5.23 -4.51 2.64
CA LEU A 11 6.15 -5.57 2.22
C LEU A 11 6.83 -6.24 3.42
N GLY A 12 7.42 -5.48 4.35
CA GLY A 12 8.17 -5.97 5.50
C GLY A 12 7.36 -6.28 6.76
N CYS A 13 6.03 -6.33 6.68
CA CYS A 13 5.18 -6.57 7.84
C CYS A 13 5.08 -8.06 8.17
N LEU A 14 5.05 -8.41 9.47
CA LEU A 14 4.80 -9.79 9.94
C LEU A 14 3.33 -10.17 9.87
N ALA A 15 2.42 -9.18 9.84
CA ALA A 15 0.98 -9.40 9.83
C ALA A 15 0.27 -8.46 8.87
N GLY A 16 -0.88 -8.88 8.39
CA GLY A 16 -1.74 -8.13 7.48
C GLY A 16 -1.33 -8.26 6.02
N PRO A 17 -2.20 -7.77 5.12
CA PRO A 17 -2.00 -7.85 3.68
C PRO A 17 -0.91 -6.89 3.19
N VAL A 18 -0.39 -7.15 1.98
CA VAL A 18 0.21 -6.12 1.15
C VAL A 18 -0.90 -5.41 0.39
N ILE A 19 -0.82 -4.08 0.32
CA ILE A 19 -1.83 -3.24 -0.34
C ILE A 19 -1.13 -2.35 -1.35
N SER A 20 -1.62 -2.34 -2.57
CA SER A 20 -1.24 -1.37 -3.59
C SER A 20 -2.39 -0.41 -3.84
N ALA A 21 -2.07 0.83 -4.17
CA ALA A 21 -3.04 1.79 -4.68
C ALA A 21 -2.70 2.17 -6.12
N ALA A 22 -3.74 2.42 -6.92
CA ALA A 22 -3.64 3.04 -8.23
C ALA A 22 -4.37 4.38 -8.19
N VAL A 23 -3.69 5.46 -8.58
CA VAL A 23 -4.24 6.82 -8.48
C VAL A 23 -4.03 7.58 -9.78
N TYR A 24 -5.12 8.16 -10.30
CA TYR A 24 -5.11 9.18 -11.33
C TYR A 24 -5.35 10.54 -10.68
N ILE A 25 -4.40 11.44 -10.84
CA ILE A 25 -4.52 12.82 -10.36
C ILE A 25 -5.07 13.68 -11.49
N GLY A 26 -6.29 14.18 -11.32
CA GLY A 26 -6.84 15.19 -12.22
C GLY A 26 -6.18 16.56 -12.04
N ASP A 27 -6.56 17.49 -12.91
CA ASP A 27 -6.04 18.87 -12.90
C ASP A 27 -6.32 19.62 -11.59
N GLU A 28 -7.35 19.21 -10.87
CA GLU A 28 -7.80 19.83 -9.61
C GLU A 28 -6.80 19.77 -8.45
N LEU A 29 -5.83 18.85 -8.52
CA LEU A 29 -4.82 18.72 -7.47
C LEU A 29 -3.42 19.20 -7.89
N LYS A 30 -3.30 19.99 -8.97
CA LYS A 30 -1.98 20.46 -9.47
C LYS A 30 -1.14 21.16 -8.42
N ASP A 31 -1.77 21.90 -7.52
CA ASP A 31 -1.10 22.75 -6.52
C ASP A 31 -0.76 22.02 -5.21
N ILE A 32 -1.14 20.74 -5.06
CA ILE A 32 -0.83 19.99 -3.84
C ILE A 32 0.59 19.43 -3.95
N LYS A 33 1.42 19.81 -3.00
CA LYS A 33 2.75 19.22 -2.83
C LYS A 33 2.60 17.79 -2.28
N LEU A 34 2.72 16.79 -3.17
CA LEU A 34 2.57 15.38 -2.85
C LEU A 34 3.90 14.69 -2.54
N VAL A 35 5.02 15.37 -2.80
CA VAL A 35 6.37 14.80 -2.68
C VAL A 35 6.70 14.50 -1.23
N ASP A 36 7.30 13.32 -0.99
CA ASP A 36 7.86 12.85 0.28
C ASP A 36 6.80 12.43 1.33
N SER A 37 5.96 11.47 0.94
CA SER A 37 4.93 10.89 1.80
C SER A 37 5.47 10.34 3.12
N LYS A 38 6.72 9.88 3.12
CA LYS A 38 7.40 9.31 4.31
C LYS A 38 7.75 10.37 5.35
N LYS A 39 7.96 11.63 4.93
CA LYS A 39 8.22 12.76 5.81
C LYS A 39 6.96 13.47 6.30
N MET A 40 5.79 13.16 5.73
CA MET A 40 4.54 13.74 6.17
C MET A 40 4.15 13.21 7.55
N SER A 41 3.69 14.09 8.43
CA SER A 41 3.05 13.67 9.68
C SER A 41 1.77 12.86 9.38
N PRO A 42 1.33 11.99 10.29
CA PRO A 42 0.08 11.23 10.11
C PRO A 42 -1.13 12.13 9.81
N LEU A 43 -1.23 13.27 10.47
CA LEU A 43 -2.33 14.24 10.28
C LEU A 43 -2.33 14.85 8.88
N ILE A 44 -1.15 15.24 8.36
CA ILE A 44 -1.02 15.80 7.01
C ILE A 44 -1.35 14.73 5.97
N ARG A 45 -0.83 13.51 6.17
CA ARG A 45 -1.10 12.37 5.28
C ARG A 45 -2.59 12.05 5.19
N GLU A 46 -3.29 12.09 6.31
CA GLU A 46 -4.74 11.89 6.39
C GLU A 46 -5.52 12.99 5.62
N LYS A 47 -5.10 14.26 5.75
CA LYS A 47 -5.70 15.36 4.98
C LYS A 47 -5.51 15.18 3.47
N VAL A 48 -4.31 14.77 3.05
CA VAL A 48 -4.00 14.51 1.63
C VAL A 48 -4.81 13.32 1.11
N PHE A 49 -4.88 12.22 1.87
CA PHE A 49 -5.71 11.07 1.55
C PHE A 49 -7.16 11.46 1.27
N ASN A 50 -7.75 12.27 2.15
CA ASN A 50 -9.14 12.72 2.00
C ASN A 50 -9.32 13.60 0.75
N LYS A 51 -8.33 14.42 0.38
CA LYS A 51 -8.35 15.18 -0.87
C LYS A 51 -8.28 14.26 -2.09
N ILE A 52 -7.34 13.29 -2.11
CA ILE A 52 -7.23 12.29 -3.18
C ILE A 52 -8.56 11.55 -3.32
N LYS A 53 -9.14 11.08 -2.23
CA LYS A 53 -10.42 10.35 -2.23
C LYS A 53 -11.58 11.15 -2.84
N ARG A 54 -11.58 12.49 -2.67
CA ARG A 54 -12.67 13.35 -3.16
C ARG A 54 -12.49 13.80 -4.60
N HIS A 55 -11.27 13.99 -5.06
CA HIS A 55 -10.96 14.71 -6.30
C HIS A 55 -10.19 13.87 -7.33
N CYS A 56 -9.81 12.63 -6.98
CA CYS A 56 -9.06 11.75 -7.86
C CYS A 56 -9.81 10.45 -8.09
N PHE A 57 -9.50 9.77 -9.19
CA PHE A 57 -9.83 8.36 -9.30
C PHE A 57 -8.75 7.56 -8.59
N ALA A 58 -9.14 6.89 -7.54
CA ALA A 58 -8.25 6.08 -6.73
C ALA A 58 -8.88 4.72 -6.39
N SER A 59 -8.07 3.70 -6.42
CA SER A 59 -8.47 2.34 -6.08
C SER A 59 -7.39 1.64 -5.29
N VAL A 60 -7.75 0.54 -4.64
CA VAL A 60 -6.81 -0.33 -3.96
C VAL A 60 -6.94 -1.76 -4.44
N GLY A 61 -5.82 -2.45 -4.45
CA GLY A 61 -5.73 -3.90 -4.56
C GLY A 61 -5.01 -4.47 -3.34
N MET A 62 -5.40 -5.65 -2.94
CA MET A 62 -4.89 -6.31 -1.74
C MET A 62 -4.49 -7.74 -2.07
N ALA A 63 -3.37 -8.20 -1.50
CA ALA A 63 -3.04 -9.62 -1.40
C ALA A 63 -2.97 -10.02 0.08
N THR A 64 -3.68 -11.08 0.43
CA THR A 64 -3.85 -11.57 1.80
C THR A 64 -2.56 -12.20 2.35
N PRO A 65 -2.43 -12.38 3.68
CA PRO A 65 -1.33 -13.13 4.25
C PRO A 65 -1.16 -14.54 3.66
N GLU A 66 -2.25 -15.23 3.37
CA GLU A 66 -2.22 -16.55 2.73
C GLU A 66 -1.67 -16.49 1.30
N GLU A 67 -2.09 -15.50 0.51
CA GLU A 67 -1.56 -15.27 -0.84
C GLU A 67 -0.08 -14.89 -0.81
N ILE A 68 0.37 -14.13 0.22
CA ILE A 68 1.79 -13.82 0.43
C ILE A 68 2.60 -15.11 0.71
N ASP A 69 2.07 -15.98 1.57
CA ASP A 69 2.72 -17.24 1.91
C ASP A 69 2.83 -18.17 0.70
N ASN A 70 1.85 -18.14 -0.22
CA ASN A 70 1.82 -18.98 -1.42
C ASN A 70 2.65 -18.43 -2.60
N LEU A 71 2.63 -17.11 -2.79
CA LEU A 71 3.22 -16.45 -3.98
C LEU A 71 4.59 -15.81 -3.71
N ASN A 72 5.06 -15.79 -2.48
CA ASN A 72 6.05 -14.88 -1.89
C ASN A 72 5.62 -13.42 -1.95
N ILE A 73 6.42 -12.54 -1.30
CA ILE A 73 6.05 -11.12 -1.15
C ILE A 73 6.07 -10.35 -2.47
N LEU A 74 6.98 -10.68 -3.39
CA LEU A 74 7.05 -10.03 -4.69
C LEU A 74 5.85 -10.39 -5.55
N GLY A 75 5.52 -11.67 -5.65
CA GLY A 75 4.35 -12.15 -6.38
C GLY A 75 3.05 -11.59 -5.84
N ALA A 76 2.92 -11.52 -4.51
CA ALA A 76 1.77 -10.93 -3.83
C ALA A 76 1.67 -9.40 -4.04
N SER A 77 2.80 -8.68 -4.05
CA SER A 77 2.84 -7.26 -4.41
C SER A 77 2.33 -7.06 -5.84
N HIS A 78 2.86 -7.81 -6.79
CA HIS A 78 2.41 -7.75 -8.19
C HIS A 78 0.91 -8.08 -8.34
N LEU A 79 0.40 -9.06 -7.60
CA LEU A 79 -1.03 -9.38 -7.58
C LEU A 79 -1.86 -8.20 -7.05
N SER A 80 -1.40 -7.56 -5.96
CA SER A 80 -2.10 -6.40 -5.40
C SER A 80 -2.12 -5.21 -6.37
N MET A 81 -1.03 -4.97 -7.11
CA MET A 81 -0.97 -3.93 -8.15
C MET A 81 -1.96 -4.19 -9.30
N ARG A 82 -2.00 -5.42 -9.82
CA ARG A 82 -2.98 -5.80 -10.86
C ARG A 82 -4.42 -5.61 -10.37
N ARG A 83 -4.71 -5.97 -9.12
CA ARG A 83 -6.03 -5.76 -8.50
C ARG A 83 -6.36 -4.28 -8.35
N ALA A 84 -5.39 -3.45 -7.98
CA ALA A 84 -5.58 -2.00 -7.89
C ALA A 84 -5.98 -1.41 -9.26
N ILE A 85 -5.26 -1.76 -10.33
CA ILE A 85 -5.61 -1.30 -11.69
C ILE A 85 -7.00 -1.79 -12.09
N LYS A 86 -7.29 -3.08 -11.88
CA LYS A 86 -8.60 -3.66 -12.23
C LYS A 86 -9.77 -2.96 -11.53
N ASN A 87 -9.56 -2.49 -10.31
CA ASN A 87 -10.57 -1.81 -9.51
C ASN A 87 -10.70 -0.32 -9.83
N LEU A 88 -9.80 0.24 -10.66
CA LEU A 88 -9.86 1.65 -11.03
C LEU A 88 -11.04 1.88 -12.01
N PRO A 89 -11.89 2.91 -11.78
CA PRO A 89 -13.07 3.15 -12.60
C PRO A 89 -12.77 3.79 -13.97
N ILE A 90 -11.50 3.91 -14.33
CA ILE A 90 -11.03 4.46 -15.61
C ILE A 90 -9.97 3.54 -16.21
N THR A 91 -9.86 3.54 -17.55
CA THR A 91 -8.76 2.87 -18.24
C THR A 91 -7.58 3.83 -18.38
N PRO A 92 -6.39 3.52 -17.86
CA PRO A 92 -5.21 4.35 -18.01
C PRO A 92 -4.61 4.23 -19.41
N ASP A 93 -4.03 5.34 -19.90
CA ASP A 93 -3.22 5.35 -21.12
C ASP A 93 -1.76 4.99 -20.81
N LYS A 94 -1.28 5.35 -19.61
CA LYS A 94 0.07 5.00 -19.10
C LYS A 94 0.02 4.70 -17.60
N VAL A 95 0.86 3.74 -17.17
CA VAL A 95 0.99 3.30 -15.77
C VAL A 95 2.42 3.53 -15.31
N LEU A 96 2.60 4.29 -14.23
CA LEU A 96 3.89 4.52 -13.58
C LEU A 96 3.92 3.78 -12.23
N ILE A 97 4.91 2.93 -12.03
CA ILE A 97 4.97 2.00 -10.89
C ILE A 97 6.22 2.31 -10.06
N ASP A 98 6.07 2.44 -8.74
CA ASP A 98 7.25 2.49 -7.86
C ASP A 98 7.99 1.16 -7.88
N GLY A 99 9.32 1.20 -8.01
CA GLY A 99 10.16 0.03 -7.94
C GLY A 99 10.98 -0.25 -9.19
N LYS A 100 11.43 -1.50 -9.30
CA LYS A 100 12.34 -1.95 -10.38
C LYS A 100 11.65 -2.73 -11.49
N TYR A 101 10.48 -3.30 -11.23
CA TYR A 101 9.86 -4.28 -12.09
C TYR A 101 8.42 -3.89 -12.40
N VAL A 102 8.04 -4.10 -13.65
CA VAL A 102 6.64 -4.03 -14.08
C VAL A 102 6.02 -5.41 -13.87
N PRO A 103 4.91 -5.53 -13.13
CA PRO A 103 4.21 -6.81 -13.02
C PRO A 103 3.69 -7.30 -14.36
N ASP A 104 3.78 -8.60 -14.60
CA ASP A 104 3.24 -9.22 -15.80
C ASP A 104 1.75 -8.90 -15.97
N GLY A 105 1.34 -8.68 -17.23
CA GLY A 105 -0.05 -8.37 -17.58
C GLY A 105 -0.48 -6.91 -17.40
N ILE A 106 0.40 -6.02 -16.98
CA ILE A 106 0.16 -4.57 -16.97
C ILE A 106 0.71 -3.96 -18.26
N LEU A 107 -0.19 -3.47 -19.11
CA LEU A 107 0.19 -2.86 -20.38
C LEU A 107 0.56 -1.38 -20.20
N ASN A 108 1.39 -0.85 -21.12
CA ASN A 108 1.83 0.56 -21.14
C ASN A 108 2.40 1.04 -19.80
N ALA A 109 3.15 0.18 -19.12
CA ALA A 109 3.69 0.44 -17.80
C ALA A 109 5.19 0.70 -17.82
N GLU A 110 5.63 1.53 -16.89
CA GLU A 110 7.03 1.89 -16.65
C GLU A 110 7.32 1.82 -15.14
N ALA A 111 8.38 1.10 -14.76
CA ALA A 111 8.85 1.05 -13.38
C ALA A 111 9.87 2.17 -13.11
N ILE A 112 9.67 2.91 -12.02
CA ILE A 112 10.49 4.05 -11.64
C ILE A 112 11.05 3.83 -10.24
N ILE A 113 12.37 3.69 -10.13
CA ILE A 113 13.04 3.51 -8.85
C ILE A 113 12.89 4.79 -8.01
N LYS A 114 12.36 4.64 -6.79
CA LYS A 114 12.01 5.74 -5.88
C LYS A 114 10.99 6.71 -6.50
N GLY A 115 10.08 6.18 -7.31
CA GLY A 115 9.05 6.96 -7.98
C GLY A 115 8.16 7.72 -7.01
N ASP A 116 7.95 7.20 -5.80
CA ASP A 116 7.23 7.84 -4.70
C ASP A 116 7.79 9.23 -4.33
N ASN A 117 9.07 9.49 -4.62
CA ASN A 117 9.72 10.78 -4.39
C ASN A 117 9.88 11.63 -5.66
N LEU A 118 9.70 11.04 -6.83
CA LEU A 118 10.01 11.68 -8.13
C LEU A 118 8.76 12.00 -8.94
N VAL A 119 7.70 11.18 -8.80
CA VAL A 119 6.50 11.23 -9.63
C VAL A 119 5.28 11.46 -8.76
N ARG A 120 4.52 12.50 -9.06
CA ARG A 120 3.34 12.91 -8.27
C ARG A 120 2.27 11.84 -8.17
N GLU A 121 1.99 11.16 -9.27
CA GLU A 121 0.99 10.09 -9.35
C GLU A 121 1.39 8.92 -8.43
N ILE A 122 2.67 8.54 -8.45
CA ILE A 122 3.20 7.49 -7.57
C ILE A 122 3.17 7.94 -6.10
N SER A 123 3.56 9.19 -5.83
CA SER A 123 3.50 9.77 -4.48
C SER A 123 2.08 9.78 -3.92
N ALA A 124 1.09 10.10 -4.76
CA ALA A 124 -0.33 10.04 -4.37
C ALA A 124 -0.76 8.60 -4.06
N ALA A 125 -0.34 7.63 -4.87
CA ALA A 125 -0.60 6.21 -4.65
C ALA A 125 0.04 5.73 -3.33
N SER A 126 1.28 6.13 -3.07
CA SER A 126 1.99 5.85 -1.81
C SER A 126 1.21 6.32 -0.58
N ILE A 127 0.76 7.59 -0.58
CA ILE A 127 -0.04 8.16 0.50
C ILE A 127 -1.36 7.41 0.65
N PHE A 128 -2.03 7.12 -0.46
CA PHE A 128 -3.34 6.46 -0.45
C PHE A 128 -3.25 5.03 0.09
N ALA A 129 -2.29 4.25 -0.39
CA ALA A 129 -2.03 2.89 0.09
C ALA A 129 -1.68 2.88 1.58
N LYS A 130 -0.80 3.80 2.02
CA LYS A 130 -0.34 3.88 3.40
C LYS A 130 -1.47 4.17 4.38
N VAL A 131 -2.28 5.18 4.10
CA VAL A 131 -3.41 5.54 4.98
C VAL A 131 -4.45 4.42 5.00
N PHE A 132 -4.78 3.86 3.84
CA PHE A 132 -5.74 2.76 3.73
C PHE A 132 -5.29 1.56 4.56
N ARG A 133 -4.02 1.12 4.41
CA ARG A 133 -3.49 -0.02 5.16
C ARG A 133 -3.42 0.25 6.66
N ASP A 134 -2.99 1.43 7.07
CA ASP A 134 -2.91 1.79 8.48
C ASP A 134 -4.30 1.74 9.14
N ARG A 135 -5.34 2.24 8.48
CA ARG A 135 -6.74 2.15 8.95
C ARG A 135 -7.20 0.69 9.05
N LEU A 136 -6.87 -0.15 8.06
CA LEU A 136 -7.20 -1.57 8.11
C LEU A 136 -6.53 -2.26 9.30
N MET A 137 -5.25 -1.99 9.55
CA MET A 137 -4.53 -2.57 10.70
C MET A 137 -5.06 -2.08 12.05
N ILE A 138 -5.53 -0.82 12.12
CA ILE A 138 -6.22 -0.29 13.31
C ILE A 138 -7.54 -1.04 13.53
N ALA A 139 -8.30 -1.31 12.47
CA ALA A 139 -9.54 -2.10 12.58
C ALA A 139 -9.25 -3.54 13.05
N TYR A 140 -8.16 -4.15 12.58
CA TYR A 140 -7.76 -5.47 13.09
C TYR A 140 -7.36 -5.46 14.57
N ALA A 141 -6.94 -4.34 15.13
CA ALA A 141 -6.57 -4.26 16.54
C ALA A 141 -7.73 -4.59 17.50
N SER A 142 -8.98 -4.32 17.11
CA SER A 142 -10.16 -4.71 17.90
C SER A 142 -10.36 -6.21 17.98
N HIS A 143 -9.96 -6.96 16.95
CA HIS A 143 -10.08 -8.42 16.90
C HIS A 143 -8.86 -9.13 17.51
N PHE A 144 -7.73 -8.46 17.58
CA PHE A 144 -6.46 -9.00 18.07
C PHE A 144 -5.76 -7.99 19.00
N PRO A 145 -6.40 -7.61 20.13
CA PRO A 145 -5.92 -6.52 20.99
C PRO A 145 -4.52 -6.77 21.57
N GLN A 146 -4.13 -8.03 21.76
CA GLN A 146 -2.83 -8.41 22.35
C GLN A 146 -1.64 -8.08 21.44
N TYR A 147 -1.85 -7.91 20.12
CA TYR A 147 -0.78 -7.69 19.15
C TYR A 147 -0.47 -6.22 18.88
N PHE A 148 -1.22 -5.29 19.48
CA PHE A 148 -0.99 -3.83 19.36
C PHE A 148 -0.94 -3.31 17.93
N PHE A 149 -1.75 -3.85 17.02
CA PHE A 149 -1.77 -3.43 15.61
C PHE A 149 -2.13 -1.96 15.41
N GLN A 150 -2.83 -1.34 16.35
CA GLN A 150 -3.07 0.11 16.35
C GLN A 150 -1.78 0.93 16.47
N LYS A 151 -0.70 0.36 17.06
CA LYS A 151 0.61 0.98 17.17
C LYS A 151 1.55 0.53 16.05
N ASN A 152 1.79 -0.78 15.96
CA ASN A 152 2.82 -1.34 15.07
C ASN A 152 2.37 -1.56 13.63
N LYS A 153 1.08 -1.53 13.31
CA LYS A 153 0.51 -1.76 11.96
C LYS A 153 0.98 -3.07 11.31
N GLY A 154 1.37 -4.06 12.13
CA GLY A 154 1.91 -5.34 11.69
C GLY A 154 3.41 -5.35 11.41
N TYR A 155 4.11 -4.24 11.56
CA TYR A 155 5.57 -4.18 11.39
C TYR A 155 6.32 -4.95 12.51
N PRO A 156 7.55 -5.42 12.23
CA PRO A 156 8.34 -6.25 13.15
C PRO A 156 8.99 -5.43 14.29
N THR A 157 8.19 -4.68 15.04
CA THR A 157 8.66 -4.01 16.25
C THR A 157 9.03 -5.05 17.31
N GLN A 158 9.91 -4.70 18.26
CA GLN A 158 10.29 -5.60 19.33
C GLN A 158 9.06 -6.10 20.10
N GLN A 159 8.15 -5.19 20.48
CA GLN A 159 6.90 -5.56 21.14
C GLN A 159 6.08 -6.58 20.34
N HIS A 160 5.95 -6.41 19.01
CA HIS A 160 5.20 -7.33 18.16
C HIS A 160 5.86 -8.72 18.12
N LYS A 161 7.18 -8.76 17.98
CA LYS A 161 7.95 -10.03 18.01
C LYS A 161 7.82 -10.74 19.36
N ASP A 162 7.88 -10.02 20.46
CA ASP A 162 7.78 -10.60 21.81
C ASP A 162 6.38 -11.19 22.05
N VAL A 163 5.33 -10.49 21.64
CA VAL A 163 3.97 -11.02 21.70
C VAL A 163 3.82 -12.30 20.88
N ILE A 164 4.35 -12.33 19.63
CA ILE A 164 4.31 -13.55 18.82
C ILE A 164 5.04 -14.72 19.50
N LYS A 165 6.17 -14.47 20.14
CA LYS A 165 6.89 -15.51 20.88
C LYS A 165 6.10 -16.04 22.07
N GLN A 166 5.34 -15.19 22.75
CA GLN A 166 4.55 -15.56 23.94
C GLN A 166 3.27 -16.30 23.61
N ILE A 167 2.50 -15.81 22.64
CA ILE A 167 1.14 -16.29 22.35
C ILE A 167 0.93 -16.79 20.92
N GLY A 168 1.99 -16.83 20.10
CA GLY A 168 1.97 -17.38 18.75
C GLY A 168 1.47 -16.41 17.67
N LYS A 169 1.32 -16.92 16.46
CA LYS A 169 0.80 -16.21 15.29
C LYS A 169 -0.71 -16.34 15.19
N THR A 170 -1.41 -15.30 14.75
CA THR A 170 -2.83 -15.36 14.39
C THR A 170 -3.02 -15.66 12.90
N ARG A 171 -4.28 -15.80 12.46
CA ARG A 171 -4.65 -16.02 11.05
C ARG A 171 -4.23 -14.90 10.09
N ILE A 172 -3.97 -13.69 10.60
CA ILE A 172 -3.52 -12.56 9.77
C ILE A 172 -1.99 -12.40 9.76
N HIS A 173 -1.24 -13.24 10.48
CA HIS A 173 0.22 -13.28 10.37
C HIS A 173 0.67 -14.08 9.15
N ARG A 174 1.78 -13.65 8.56
CA ARG A 174 2.43 -14.32 7.44
C ARG A 174 3.28 -15.47 7.98
N LYS A 175 2.90 -16.70 7.63
CA LYS A 175 3.56 -17.92 8.14
C LYS A 175 4.99 -18.05 7.62
N SER A 176 5.22 -17.65 6.37
CA SER A 176 6.50 -17.71 5.68
C SER A 176 7.54 -16.69 6.21
N PHE A 177 7.11 -15.65 6.96
CA PHE A 177 8.01 -14.64 7.49
C PHE A 177 8.63 -15.09 8.81
N LYS A 178 9.97 -14.99 8.89
CA LYS A 178 10.72 -15.23 10.15
C LYS A 178 10.52 -14.07 11.13
N ILE A 179 10.53 -14.39 12.43
CA ILE A 179 10.35 -13.44 13.54
C ILE A 179 11.71 -12.99 14.06
#